data_b4b4ab43336141032b98344b656f6695
#
_entry.id   b4b4ab43336141032b98344b656f6695
#
_cell.length_a   1.000
_cell.length_b   1.000
_cell.length_c   1.000
_cell.angle_alpha   90.00
_cell.angle_beta   90.00
_cell.angle_gamma   90.00
#
_symmetry.space_group_name_H-M   'P 1'
#
loop_
_entity.id
_entity.type
_entity.pdbx_description
1 polymer ?
#
loop_
_entity_poly.entity_id
_entity_poly.type
_entity_poly.pdbx_seq_one_letter_code
_entity_poly.pdbx_strand_id
1 'polypeptide(L)'
;MSDQAKNGIVDIPSNHSVDATVEKLKGILNSKGVMLFALVDHSGEAAKAGLKMPPTKLLIFGSPKAGTPVMLAAPSIAIDLPLKILVWQDANGKVWISSNSPQYLKERHNVPDDLIKNIAAVEALATAAAS
;
A
#
# COMPACT_ATOMS: atom_id res chain seq x y z
N MET A 1 -1.36 16.63 7.73
CA MET A 1 -1.51 16.13 7.91
C MET A 1 -1.33 15.03 8.23
N SER A 2 -1.61 14.48 8.39
CA SER A 2 -1.60 13.68 8.87
C SER A 2 -1.03 12.50 8.68
N ASP A 3 -0.42 12.31 8.01
CA ASP A 3 0.51 11.28 7.86
C ASP A 3 1.29 11.05 9.11
N GLN A 4 0.96 11.77 10.11
CA GLN A 4 1.60 11.66 11.40
C GLN A 4 0.97 10.59 12.26
N ALA A 5 0.40 9.57 11.65
CA ALA A 5 -0.17 8.48 12.40
C ALA A 5 0.91 7.87 13.29
N LYS A 6 0.60 7.69 14.55
CA LYS A 6 1.53 7.16 15.54
C LYS A 6 2.02 5.76 15.19
N ASN A 7 1.19 5.00 14.49
CA ASN A 7 1.50 3.63 14.10
C ASN A 7 2.11 3.54 12.69
N GLY A 8 2.36 4.69 12.06
CA GLY A 8 2.95 4.72 10.72
C GLY A 8 1.99 4.42 9.59
N ILE A 9 0.70 4.37 9.85
CA ILE A 9 -0.29 4.11 8.81
C ILE A 9 -0.88 5.43 8.34
N VAL A 10 -0.91 5.61 7.02
CA VAL A 10 -1.54 6.77 6.39
C VAL A 10 -2.83 6.30 5.75
N ASP A 11 -3.95 6.90 6.15
CA ASP A 11 -5.28 6.60 5.61
C ASP A 11 -5.76 7.79 4.79
N ILE A 12 -6.18 7.52 3.54
CA ILE A 12 -6.83 8.55 2.73
C ILE A 12 -8.16 7.99 2.21
N PRO A 13 -9.20 8.84 2.09
CA PRO A 13 -10.50 8.38 1.60
C PRO A 13 -10.43 8.21 0.08
N SER A 14 -11.12 7.19 -0.43
CA SER A 14 -11.30 6.99 -1.87
C SER A 14 -12.68 7.48 -2.28
N ASN A 15 -12.76 8.06 -3.47
CA ASN A 15 -14.02 8.49 -4.07
C ASN A 15 -14.74 7.34 -4.78
N HIS A 16 -14.18 6.14 -4.74
CA HIS A 16 -14.68 4.99 -5.49
C HIS A 16 -14.96 3.80 -4.55
N SER A 17 -15.64 2.78 -5.08
CA SER A 17 -15.80 1.53 -4.35
C SER A 17 -14.43 0.86 -4.19
N VAL A 18 -14.37 -0.17 -3.32
CA VAL A 18 -13.13 -0.93 -3.16
C VAL A 18 -12.71 -1.52 -4.50
N ASP A 19 -13.63 -2.17 -5.22
CA ASP A 19 -13.28 -2.80 -6.50
C ASP A 19 -12.83 -1.78 -7.54
N ALA A 20 -13.51 -0.64 -7.65
CA ALA A 20 -13.12 0.40 -8.60
C ALA A 20 -11.77 1.00 -8.25
N THR A 21 -11.51 1.23 -6.96
CA THR A 21 -10.22 1.74 -6.49
C THR A 21 -9.10 0.76 -6.83
N VAL A 22 -9.33 -0.53 -6.59
CA VAL A 22 -8.34 -1.58 -6.89
C VAL A 22 -8.04 -1.61 -8.39
N GLU A 23 -9.08 -1.57 -9.24
CA GLU A 23 -8.85 -1.59 -10.68
C GLU A 23 -8.09 -0.36 -11.17
N LYS A 24 -8.41 0.80 -10.59
CA LYS A 24 -7.69 2.03 -10.92
C LYS A 24 -6.23 1.94 -10.53
N LEU A 25 -5.96 1.43 -9.32
CA LEU A 25 -4.59 1.26 -8.85
C LEU A 25 -3.82 0.28 -9.74
N LYS A 26 -4.44 -0.84 -10.12
CA LYS A 26 -3.80 -1.81 -11.01
C LYS A 26 -3.41 -1.15 -12.34
N GLY A 27 -4.29 -0.33 -12.90
CA GLY A 27 -4.00 0.39 -14.13
C GLY A 27 -2.83 1.37 -13.99
N ILE A 28 -2.78 2.09 -12.87
CA ILE A 28 -1.70 3.03 -12.60
C ILE A 28 -0.37 2.27 -12.47
N LEU A 29 -0.35 1.18 -11.72
CA LEU A 29 0.86 0.37 -11.56
C LEU A 29 1.35 -0.14 -12.92
N ASN A 30 0.44 -0.65 -13.74
CA ASN A 30 0.79 -1.15 -15.06
C ASN A 30 1.37 -0.04 -15.94
N SER A 31 0.76 1.15 -15.92
CA SER A 31 1.22 2.26 -16.75
C SER A 31 2.62 2.76 -16.34
N LYS A 32 2.99 2.57 -15.09
CA LYS A 32 4.29 2.98 -14.57
C LYS A 32 5.33 1.86 -14.59
N GLY A 33 4.96 0.69 -15.10
CA GLY A 33 5.87 -0.45 -15.15
C GLY A 33 6.19 -1.03 -13.78
N VAL A 34 5.34 -0.81 -12.80
CA VAL A 34 5.51 -1.36 -11.45
C VAL A 34 4.83 -2.73 -11.39
N MET A 35 5.56 -3.72 -10.88
CA MET A 35 5.05 -5.08 -10.82
C MET A 35 4.07 -5.27 -9.67
N LEU A 36 2.90 -5.83 -9.98
CA LEU A 36 1.95 -6.27 -8.96
C LEU A 36 2.31 -7.73 -8.63
N PHE A 37 2.90 -7.94 -7.45
CA PHE A 37 3.33 -9.27 -7.02
C PHE A 37 2.16 -10.13 -6.58
N ALA A 38 1.19 -9.53 -5.89
CA ALA A 38 0.04 -10.29 -5.39
C ALA A 38 -1.10 -9.35 -5.07
N LEU A 39 -2.31 -9.89 -5.15
CA LEU A 39 -3.51 -9.21 -4.66
C LEU A 39 -4.17 -10.20 -3.71
N VAL A 40 -4.27 -9.80 -2.43
CA VAL A 40 -4.90 -10.63 -1.41
C VAL A 40 -6.30 -10.09 -1.16
N ASP A 41 -7.31 -10.91 -1.45
CA ASP A 41 -8.71 -10.56 -1.23
C ASP A 41 -9.14 -11.13 0.12
N HIS A 42 -8.94 -10.37 1.19
CA HIS A 42 -9.30 -10.81 2.54
C HIS A 42 -10.79 -11.10 2.66
N SER A 43 -11.62 -10.25 2.09
CA SER A 43 -13.08 -10.44 2.14
C SER A 43 -13.51 -11.67 1.35
N GLY A 44 -12.85 -11.95 0.22
CA GLY A 44 -13.13 -13.16 -0.55
C GLY A 44 -12.72 -14.42 0.20
N GLU A 45 -11.54 -14.40 0.86
CA GLU A 45 -11.10 -15.53 1.64
C GLU A 45 -12.00 -15.76 2.86
N ALA A 46 -12.47 -14.68 3.48
CA ALA A 46 -13.42 -14.79 4.58
C ALA A 46 -14.70 -15.49 4.11
N ALA A 47 -15.20 -15.12 2.94
CA ALA A 47 -16.41 -15.73 2.38
C ALA A 47 -16.23 -17.22 2.16
N LYS A 48 -15.06 -17.64 1.69
CA LYS A 48 -14.76 -19.08 1.49
C LYS A 48 -14.76 -19.83 2.81
N ALA A 49 -14.44 -19.15 3.92
CA ALA A 49 -14.45 -19.74 5.25
C ALA A 49 -15.80 -19.65 5.94
N GLY A 50 -16.83 -19.15 5.24
CA GLY A 50 -18.17 -19.00 5.80
C GLY A 50 -18.35 -17.77 6.68
N LEU A 51 -17.43 -16.82 6.56
CA LEU A 51 -17.46 -15.58 7.36
C LEU A 51 -17.77 -14.39 6.46
N LYS A 52 -18.19 -13.29 7.09
CA LYS A 52 -18.51 -12.06 6.37
C LYS A 52 -17.69 -10.91 6.89
N MET A 53 -17.19 -10.10 5.98
CA MET A 53 -16.52 -8.84 6.32
C MET A 53 -16.71 -7.87 5.16
N PRO A 54 -16.60 -6.55 5.42
CA PRO A 54 -16.67 -5.58 4.33
C PRO A 54 -15.54 -5.81 3.33
N PRO A 55 -15.71 -5.35 2.07
CA PRO A 55 -14.66 -5.48 1.07
C PRO A 55 -13.32 -4.99 1.59
N THR A 56 -12.29 -5.81 1.47
CA THR A 56 -10.95 -5.54 2.00
C THR A 56 -9.94 -6.26 1.14
N LYS A 57 -9.12 -5.50 0.42
CA LYS A 57 -8.13 -6.06 -0.51
C LYS A 57 -6.78 -5.42 -0.31
N LEU A 58 -5.73 -6.24 -0.36
CA LEU A 58 -4.35 -5.80 -0.20
C LEU A 58 -3.60 -6.01 -1.50
N LEU A 59 -2.99 -4.95 -2.02
CA LEU A 59 -2.14 -5.04 -3.20
C LEU A 59 -0.68 -4.96 -2.76
N ILE A 60 0.12 -5.90 -3.23
CA ILE A 60 1.55 -5.99 -2.92
C ILE A 60 2.31 -5.80 -4.23
N PHE A 61 3.14 -4.75 -4.29
CA PHE A 61 3.75 -4.33 -5.54
C PHE A 61 5.13 -3.74 -5.30
N GLY A 62 5.88 -3.57 -6.36
CA GLY A 62 7.18 -2.94 -6.25
C GLY A 62 8.02 -3.10 -7.49
N SER A 63 9.25 -2.60 -7.37
CA SER A 63 10.25 -2.69 -8.41
C SER A 63 11.55 -3.18 -7.79
N PRO A 64 12.14 -4.29 -8.27
CA PRO A 64 13.43 -4.74 -7.77
C PRO A 64 14.53 -3.68 -7.91
N LYS A 65 14.45 -2.85 -8.96
CA LYS A 65 15.43 -1.78 -9.16
C LYS A 65 15.36 -0.73 -8.06
N ALA A 66 14.16 -0.46 -7.54
CA ALA A 66 13.98 0.51 -6.47
C ALA A 66 14.21 -0.11 -5.10
N GLY A 67 13.72 -1.33 -4.89
CA GLY A 67 13.76 -1.96 -3.57
C GLY A 67 15.11 -2.56 -3.19
N THR A 68 15.84 -3.12 -4.15
CA THR A 68 17.10 -3.79 -3.85
C THR A 68 18.12 -2.88 -3.21
N PRO A 69 18.36 -1.64 -3.71
CA PRO A 69 19.32 -0.74 -3.04
C PRO A 69 18.95 -0.43 -1.59
N VAL A 70 17.65 -0.32 -1.31
CA VAL A 70 17.17 -0.04 0.04
C VAL A 70 17.44 -1.24 0.95
N MET A 71 17.17 -2.44 0.47
CA MET A 71 17.39 -3.66 1.24
C MET A 71 18.89 -3.92 1.47
N LEU A 72 19.73 -3.55 0.52
CA LEU A 72 21.17 -3.68 0.71
C LEU A 72 21.68 -2.74 1.80
N ALA A 73 21.11 -1.52 1.87
CA ALA A 73 21.50 -0.52 2.86
C ALA A 73 20.87 -0.77 4.22
N ALA A 74 19.65 -1.32 4.25
CA ALA A 74 18.87 -1.54 5.46
C ALA A 74 18.15 -2.89 5.36
N PRO A 75 18.86 -4.00 5.59
CA PRO A 75 18.32 -5.34 5.31
C PRO A 75 16.99 -5.67 5.99
N SER A 76 16.77 -5.12 7.19
CA SER A 76 15.52 -5.44 7.92
C SER A 76 14.28 -4.92 7.21
N ILE A 77 14.42 -3.93 6.29
CA ILE A 77 13.24 -3.41 5.59
C ILE A 77 12.62 -4.47 4.67
N ALA A 78 13.35 -5.52 4.39
CA ALA A 78 12.80 -6.62 3.57
C ALA A 78 11.56 -7.24 4.20
N ILE A 79 11.34 -7.07 5.52
CA ILE A 79 10.12 -7.54 6.17
C ILE A 79 8.91 -6.68 5.78
N ASP A 80 9.15 -5.42 5.42
CA ASP A 80 8.09 -4.47 5.05
C ASP A 80 7.99 -4.26 3.54
N LEU A 81 8.92 -4.76 2.77
CA LEU A 81 8.83 -4.74 1.32
C LEU A 81 8.36 -6.10 0.83
N PRO A 82 7.72 -6.19 -0.34
CA PRO A 82 7.39 -5.08 -1.26
C PRO A 82 6.42 -4.07 -0.65
N LEU A 83 6.25 -2.95 -1.34
CA LEU A 83 5.27 -1.94 -0.91
C LEU A 83 3.86 -2.52 -0.96
N LYS A 84 2.97 -1.98 -0.12
CA LYS A 84 1.61 -2.47 -0.01
C LYS A 84 0.63 -1.32 0.09
N ILE A 85 -0.54 -1.52 -0.49
CA ILE A 85 -1.67 -0.62 -0.32
C ILE A 85 -2.89 -1.46 0.03
N LEU A 86 -3.54 -1.10 1.13
CA LEU A 86 -4.78 -1.73 1.56
C LEU A 86 -5.96 -0.87 1.12
N VAL A 87 -6.92 -1.47 0.44
CA VAL A 87 -8.15 -0.79 0.04
C VAL A 87 -9.29 -1.48 0.79
N TRP A 88 -10.03 -0.73 1.61
CA TRP A 88 -11.00 -1.34 2.50
C TRP A 88 -12.19 -0.42 2.76
N GLN A 89 -13.31 -1.04 3.10
CA GLN A 89 -14.53 -0.33 3.41
C GLN A 89 -14.83 -0.47 4.89
N ASP A 90 -15.12 0.67 5.55
CA ASP A 90 -15.40 0.65 6.98
C ASP A 90 -16.87 0.31 7.25
N ALA A 91 -17.25 0.28 8.53
CA ALA A 91 -18.60 -0.08 8.94
C ALA A 91 -19.65 0.89 8.44
N ASN A 92 -19.26 2.11 8.08
CA ASN A 92 -20.17 3.14 7.58
C ASN A 92 -20.25 3.15 6.05
N GLY A 93 -19.57 2.23 5.39
CA GLY A 93 -19.57 2.15 3.94
C GLY A 93 -18.55 3.06 3.28
N LYS A 94 -17.71 3.75 4.04
CA LYS A 94 -16.68 4.62 3.48
C LYS A 94 -15.47 3.80 3.08
N VAL A 95 -14.91 4.13 1.91
CA VAL A 95 -13.76 3.42 1.38
C VAL A 95 -12.48 4.19 1.68
N TRP A 96 -11.49 3.47 2.18
CA TRP A 96 -10.20 4.00 2.58
C TRP A 96 -9.09 3.32 1.83
N ILE A 97 -8.01 4.08 1.62
CA ILE A 97 -6.74 3.55 1.12
C ILE A 97 -5.72 3.75 2.22
N SER A 98 -5.11 2.67 2.66
CA SER A 98 -4.15 2.71 3.77
C SER A 98 -2.81 2.18 3.31
N SER A 99 -1.74 2.82 3.77
CA SER A 99 -0.39 2.39 3.43
C SER A 99 0.57 2.75 4.55
N ASN A 100 1.74 2.14 4.54
CA ASN A 100 2.79 2.48 5.49
C ASN A 100 3.45 3.79 5.08
N SER A 101 3.60 4.70 6.04
CA SER A 101 4.30 5.95 5.80
C SER A 101 5.77 5.67 5.44
N PRO A 102 6.28 6.24 4.33
CA PRO A 102 7.71 6.10 4.01
C PRO A 102 8.61 6.61 5.13
N GLN A 103 8.23 7.69 5.80
CA GLN A 103 9.00 8.23 6.92
C GLN A 103 9.04 7.24 8.08
N TYR A 104 7.92 6.58 8.36
CA TYR A 104 7.87 5.56 9.42
C TYR A 104 8.82 4.40 9.09
N LEU A 105 8.79 3.93 7.85
CA LEU A 105 9.66 2.83 7.42
C LEU A 105 11.13 3.24 7.49
N LYS A 106 11.42 4.49 7.09
CA LYS A 106 12.76 5.04 7.17
C LYS A 106 13.28 5.00 8.60
N GLU A 107 12.47 5.45 9.56
CA GLU A 107 12.88 5.49 10.97
C GLU A 107 12.97 4.09 11.57
N ARG A 108 12.01 3.22 11.22
CA ARG A 108 12.00 1.87 11.73
C ARG A 108 13.25 1.08 11.34
N HIS A 109 13.71 1.26 10.11
CA HIS A 109 14.82 0.48 9.55
C HIS A 109 16.09 1.27 9.36
N ASN A 110 16.09 2.55 9.76
CA ASN A 110 17.24 3.42 9.63
C ASN A 110 17.74 3.51 8.19
N VAL A 111 16.81 3.77 7.28
CA VAL A 111 17.10 3.90 5.85
C VAL A 111 17.84 5.20 5.59
N PRO A 112 18.94 5.18 4.80
CA PRO A 112 19.64 6.42 4.43
C PRO A 112 18.72 7.42 3.72
N ASP A 113 18.92 8.71 3.98
CA ASP A 113 18.06 9.77 3.43
C ASP A 113 17.98 9.74 1.90
N ASP A 114 19.08 9.43 1.23
CA ASP A 114 19.12 9.42 -0.22
C ASP A 114 18.35 8.26 -0.85
N LEU A 115 17.93 7.28 -0.06
CA LEU A 115 17.20 6.13 -0.56
C LEU A 115 15.70 6.17 -0.24
N ILE A 116 15.25 7.17 0.54
CA ILE A 116 13.83 7.26 0.92
C ILE A 116 12.92 7.40 -0.32
N LYS A 117 13.42 8.06 -1.35
CA LYS A 117 12.66 8.25 -2.60
C LYS A 117 12.28 6.92 -3.25
N ASN A 118 13.04 5.87 -2.99
CA ASN A 118 12.80 4.55 -3.59
C ASN A 118 11.54 3.88 -3.03
N ILE A 119 11.07 4.32 -1.87
CA ILE A 119 9.87 3.77 -1.23
C ILE A 119 8.76 4.82 -1.09
N ALA A 120 9.01 6.06 -1.44
CA ALA A 120 8.05 7.15 -1.24
C ALA A 120 6.93 7.17 -2.29
N ALA A 121 7.08 6.46 -3.39
CA ALA A 121 6.10 6.46 -4.47
C ALA A 121 4.71 5.97 -4.03
N VAL A 122 4.64 5.22 -2.95
CA VAL A 122 3.37 4.67 -2.46
C VAL A 122 2.33 5.77 -2.20
N GLU A 123 2.77 6.93 -1.71
CA GLU A 123 1.84 8.02 -1.39
C GLU A 123 1.19 8.60 -2.64
N ALA A 124 1.98 8.82 -3.69
CA ALA A 124 1.45 9.32 -4.96
C ALA A 124 0.51 8.31 -5.61
N LEU A 125 0.86 7.02 -5.53
CA LEU A 125 0.02 5.96 -6.07
C LEU A 125 -1.34 5.91 -5.36
N ALA A 126 -1.33 6.00 -4.04
CA ALA A 126 -2.55 5.98 -3.24
C ALA A 126 -3.43 7.19 -3.58
N THR A 127 -2.85 8.37 -3.64
CA THR A 127 -3.58 9.60 -3.97
C THR A 127 -4.21 9.52 -5.36
N ALA A 128 -3.47 9.02 -6.34
CA ALA A 128 -3.97 8.89 -7.70
C ALA A 128 -5.13 7.89 -7.78
N ALA A 129 -5.04 6.79 -7.04
CA ALA A 129 -6.10 5.78 -7.04
C ALA A 129 -7.35 6.26 -6.32
N ALA A 130 -7.21 7.17 -5.35
CA ALA A 130 -8.32 7.68 -4.56
C ALA A 130 -9.19 8.69 -5.31
N SER A 131 -8.63 9.37 -6.27
CA SER A 131 -9.35 10.40 -7.03
C SER A 131 -10.11 9.80 -8.21
#